data_5a0fb8e1a24e0d4c7814006ccd33de78
#
_entry.id   5a0fb8e1a24e0d4c7814006ccd33de78
#
_cell.length_a   1.000
_cell.length_b   1.000
_cell.length_c   1.000
_cell.angle_alpha   90.00
_cell.angle_beta   90.00
_cell.angle_gamma   90.00
#
_symmetry.space_group_name_H-M   'P 1'
#
loop_
_entity.id
_entity.type
_entity.pdbx_description
1 polymer ?
#
loop_
_entity_poly.entity_id
_entity_poly.type
_entity_poly.pdbx_seq_one_letter_code
_entity_poly.pdbx_strand_id
1 'polypeptide(L)'
;MRQRSLQSGVTLIEMLVVVGIISLMIGFSLPSFTAGLDGLRLRSASSTIASALNIAITTADRRQLPVQLLIQPGANRIVLRAADSSRDQIFEIPPGIRINRILPALFLNEEKTDRYLIVYPNGAPPQLVIELSNPRGSLRQIKLDPITGVAKVLDLVKNAK
;
A
#
# COMPACT_ATOMS: atom_id res chain seq x y z
N MET A 1 -12.03 65.12 25.00
CA MET A 1 -10.66 64.57 24.90
C MET A 1 -10.64 63.37 23.99
N ARG A 2 -10.04 63.46 22.82
CA ARG A 2 -9.95 62.36 21.82
C ARG A 2 -8.63 61.63 22.05
N GLN A 3 -8.66 60.41 22.57
CA GLN A 3 -7.47 59.56 22.64
C GLN A 3 -7.04 59.17 21.23
N ARG A 4 -5.88 59.63 20.79
CA ARG A 4 -5.19 59.15 19.62
C ARG A 4 -4.62 57.76 19.92
N SER A 5 -5.20 56.71 19.36
CA SER A 5 -4.59 55.41 19.35
C SER A 5 -3.27 55.50 18.57
N LEU A 6 -2.16 55.24 19.25
CA LEU A 6 -0.85 55.06 18.60
C LEU A 6 -0.92 53.78 17.77
N GLN A 7 -1.01 53.92 16.47
CA GLN A 7 -0.81 52.82 15.53
C GLN A 7 0.68 52.50 15.52
N SER A 8 1.09 51.43 16.19
CA SER A 8 2.43 50.87 16.06
C SER A 8 2.51 50.13 14.75
N GLY A 9 3.31 50.61 13.84
CA GLY A 9 3.64 49.91 12.57
C GLY A 9 4.58 48.75 12.85
N VAL A 10 4.42 47.64 12.08
CA VAL A 10 5.35 46.51 12.11
C VAL A 10 6.70 46.92 11.46
N THR A 11 7.80 46.58 12.12
CA THR A 11 9.13 46.90 11.62
C THR A 11 9.57 45.88 10.53
N LEU A 12 10.42 46.32 9.61
CA LEU A 12 10.96 45.45 8.55
C LEU A 12 11.75 44.28 9.15
N ILE A 13 12.49 44.53 10.25
CA ILE A 13 13.24 43.47 10.96
C ILE A 13 12.33 42.42 11.59
N GLU A 14 11.17 42.83 12.12
CA GLU A 14 10.20 41.92 12.72
C GLU A 14 9.63 40.97 11.67
N MET A 15 9.29 41.46 10.47
CA MET A 15 8.87 40.64 9.35
C MET A 15 9.97 39.68 8.89
N LEU A 16 11.22 40.13 8.86
CA LEU A 16 12.36 39.29 8.45
C LEU A 16 12.58 38.14 9.43
N VAL A 17 12.48 38.41 10.74
CA VAL A 17 12.57 37.39 11.79
C VAL A 17 11.41 36.39 11.68
N VAL A 18 10.17 36.85 11.48
CA VAL A 18 8.99 35.97 11.35
C VAL A 18 9.14 35.05 10.13
N VAL A 19 9.54 35.60 8.97
CA VAL A 19 9.76 34.79 7.76
C VAL A 19 10.91 33.79 7.98
N GLY A 20 11.97 34.18 8.69
CA GLY A 20 13.06 33.28 9.06
C GLY A 20 12.60 32.11 9.92
N ILE A 21 11.80 32.37 10.95
CA ILE A 21 11.26 31.34 11.84
C ILE A 21 10.32 30.40 11.06
N ILE A 22 9.42 30.94 10.23
CA ILE A 22 8.50 30.14 9.42
C ILE A 22 9.28 29.24 8.45
N SER A 23 10.32 29.75 7.81
CA SER A 23 11.18 28.99 6.90
C SER A 23 11.87 27.82 7.60
N LEU A 24 12.37 28.04 8.82
CA LEU A 24 12.95 26.98 9.63
C LEU A 24 11.90 25.92 10.01
N MET A 25 10.72 26.32 10.43
CA MET A 25 9.64 25.39 10.80
C MET A 25 9.23 24.52 9.60
N ILE A 26 9.08 25.10 8.42
CA ILE A 26 8.76 24.37 7.19
C ILE A 26 9.88 23.39 6.87
N GLY A 27 11.14 23.81 6.93
CA GLY A 27 12.30 22.96 6.64
C GLY A 27 12.38 21.70 7.50
N PHE A 28 12.02 21.79 8.79
CA PHE A 28 12.02 20.62 9.68
C PHE A 28 10.75 19.75 9.54
N SER A 29 9.63 20.32 9.10
CA SER A 29 8.36 19.60 9.00
C SER A 29 8.28 18.67 7.79
N LEU A 30 8.84 19.06 6.64
CA LEU A 30 8.74 18.32 5.38
C LEU A 30 9.20 16.85 5.44
N PRO A 31 10.38 16.51 6.01
CA PRO A 31 10.85 15.12 6.05
C PRO A 31 9.96 14.21 6.90
N SER A 32 9.35 14.74 7.95
CA SER A 32 8.43 13.98 8.81
C SER A 32 7.10 13.69 8.12
N PHE A 33 6.62 14.63 7.32
CA PHE A 33 5.37 14.50 6.56
C PHE A 33 5.46 13.39 5.49
N THR A 34 6.56 13.36 4.74
CA THR A 34 6.78 12.33 3.72
C THR A 34 6.93 10.95 4.32
N ALA A 35 7.54 10.84 5.51
CA ALA A 35 7.64 9.56 6.23
C ALA A 35 6.27 8.98 6.58
N GLY A 36 5.38 9.81 7.10
CA GLY A 36 4.00 9.41 7.43
C GLY A 36 3.23 8.94 6.20
N LEU A 37 3.35 9.65 5.08
CA LEU A 37 2.67 9.29 3.83
C LEU A 37 3.14 7.95 3.28
N ASP A 38 4.44 7.65 3.32
CA ASP A 38 4.98 6.37 2.85
C ASP A 38 4.47 5.19 3.70
N GLY A 39 4.34 5.39 5.00
CA GLY A 39 3.73 4.41 5.90
C GLY A 39 2.24 4.17 5.61
N LEU A 40 1.48 5.24 5.38
CA LEU A 40 0.07 5.16 5.02
C LEU A 40 -0.13 4.46 3.67
N ARG A 41 0.68 4.78 2.66
CA ARG A 41 0.64 4.13 1.35
C ARG A 41 0.90 2.63 1.47
N LEU A 42 1.91 2.23 2.25
CA LEU A 42 2.22 0.81 2.47
C LEU A 42 1.07 0.09 3.17
N ARG A 43 0.43 0.73 4.14
CA ARG A 43 -0.75 0.19 4.82
C ARG A 43 -1.94 0.06 3.88
N SER A 44 -2.23 1.09 3.09
CA SER A 44 -3.28 1.07 2.08
C SER A 44 -3.06 -0.03 1.04
N ALA A 45 -1.84 -0.14 0.49
CA ALA A 45 -1.47 -1.20 -0.44
C ALA A 45 -1.69 -2.60 0.13
N SER A 46 -1.26 -2.82 1.38
CA SER A 46 -1.46 -4.11 2.07
C SER A 46 -2.93 -4.44 2.24
N SER A 47 -3.75 -3.45 2.60
CA SER A 47 -5.20 -3.62 2.73
C SER A 47 -5.87 -3.91 1.38
N THR A 48 -5.46 -3.21 0.32
CA THR A 48 -5.97 -3.42 -1.04
C THR A 48 -5.71 -4.85 -1.51
N ILE A 49 -4.49 -5.36 -1.31
CA ILE A 49 -4.13 -6.73 -1.68
C ILE A 49 -4.90 -7.75 -0.86
N ALA A 50 -4.99 -7.57 0.46
CA ALA A 50 -5.76 -8.45 1.32
C ALA A 50 -7.24 -8.50 0.90
N SER A 51 -7.82 -7.35 0.57
CA SER A 51 -9.19 -7.26 0.07
C SER A 51 -9.35 -7.97 -1.27
N ALA A 52 -8.42 -7.81 -2.21
CA ALA A 52 -8.46 -8.49 -3.50
C ALA A 52 -8.45 -10.03 -3.32
N LEU A 53 -7.60 -10.55 -2.44
CA LEU A 53 -7.53 -11.98 -2.13
C LEU A 53 -8.85 -12.48 -1.52
N ASN A 54 -9.39 -11.76 -0.54
CA ASN A 54 -10.66 -12.13 0.09
C ASN A 54 -11.83 -12.07 -0.91
N ILE A 55 -11.85 -11.06 -1.80
CA ILE A 55 -12.86 -10.93 -2.87
C ILE A 55 -12.74 -12.11 -3.85
N ALA A 56 -11.53 -12.53 -4.21
CA ALA A 56 -11.33 -13.68 -5.11
C ALA A 56 -11.96 -14.95 -4.54
N ILE A 57 -11.69 -15.24 -3.26
CA ILE A 57 -12.21 -16.43 -2.58
C ILE A 57 -13.74 -16.34 -2.45
N THR A 58 -14.24 -15.25 -1.90
CA THR A 58 -15.69 -15.10 -1.71
C THR A 58 -16.46 -15.07 -3.03
N THR A 59 -15.85 -14.56 -4.11
CA THR A 59 -16.48 -14.58 -5.44
C THR A 59 -16.51 -16.00 -6.01
N ALA A 60 -15.42 -16.77 -5.87
CA ALA A 60 -15.39 -18.16 -6.29
C ALA A 60 -16.46 -18.99 -5.57
N ASP A 61 -16.56 -18.86 -4.24
CA ASP A 61 -17.53 -19.61 -3.43
C ASP A 61 -18.97 -19.18 -3.72
N ARG A 62 -19.24 -17.88 -3.83
CA ARG A 62 -20.61 -17.39 -4.09
C ARG A 62 -21.11 -17.73 -5.49
N ARG A 63 -20.24 -17.64 -6.49
CA ARG A 63 -20.62 -17.91 -7.88
C ARG A 63 -20.50 -19.37 -8.27
N GLN A 64 -19.85 -20.19 -7.42
CA GLN A 64 -19.52 -21.58 -7.70
C GLN A 64 -18.72 -21.74 -9.02
N LEU A 65 -17.89 -20.76 -9.32
CA LEU A 65 -17.05 -20.71 -10.52
C LEU A 65 -15.61 -20.34 -10.15
N PRO A 66 -14.62 -20.88 -10.87
CA PRO A 66 -13.23 -20.52 -10.62
C PRO A 66 -12.96 -19.04 -10.90
N VAL A 67 -12.16 -18.43 -10.05
CA VAL A 67 -11.67 -17.05 -10.20
C VAL A 67 -10.18 -17.06 -10.43
N GLN A 68 -9.76 -16.46 -11.54
CA GLN A 68 -8.34 -16.23 -11.83
C GLN A 68 -7.85 -14.97 -11.14
N LEU A 69 -6.76 -15.10 -10.40
CA LEU A 69 -6.03 -14.02 -9.78
C LEU A 69 -4.71 -13.84 -10.52
N LEU A 70 -4.50 -12.67 -11.10
CA LEU A 70 -3.27 -12.29 -11.79
C LEU A 70 -2.58 -11.20 -10.99
N ILE A 71 -1.40 -11.48 -10.45
CA ILE A 71 -0.56 -10.51 -9.75
C ILE A 71 0.50 -10.04 -10.73
N GLN A 72 0.54 -8.75 -11.00
CA GLN A 72 1.46 -8.11 -11.93
C GLN A 72 2.41 -7.15 -11.21
N PRO A 73 3.57 -7.62 -10.71
CA PRO A 73 4.52 -6.77 -10.00
C PRO A 73 5.05 -5.63 -10.88
N GLY A 74 5.29 -5.90 -12.17
CA GLY A 74 5.79 -4.89 -13.10
C GLY A 74 4.79 -3.78 -13.40
N ALA A 75 3.48 -4.09 -13.42
CA ALA A 75 2.40 -3.13 -13.61
C ALA A 75 1.82 -2.60 -12.29
N ASN A 76 2.35 -3.07 -11.17
CA ASN A 76 1.96 -2.69 -9.81
C ASN A 76 0.44 -2.81 -9.54
N ARG A 77 -0.16 -3.91 -9.98
CA ARG A 77 -1.60 -4.18 -9.87
C ARG A 77 -1.92 -5.65 -9.69
N ILE A 78 -3.14 -5.90 -9.21
CA ILE A 78 -3.75 -7.24 -9.15
C ILE A 78 -5.02 -7.21 -9.98
N VAL A 79 -5.24 -8.24 -10.78
CA VAL A 79 -6.42 -8.39 -11.63
C VAL A 79 -7.16 -9.65 -11.24
N LEU A 80 -8.46 -9.52 -11.00
CA LEU A 80 -9.38 -10.64 -10.77
C LEU A 80 -10.27 -10.83 -11.98
N ARG A 81 -10.34 -12.07 -12.48
CA ARG A 81 -11.20 -12.47 -13.57
C ARG A 81 -12.04 -13.69 -13.14
N ALA A 82 -13.34 -13.50 -13.02
CA ALA A 82 -14.26 -14.61 -12.84
C ALA A 82 -14.60 -15.25 -14.19
N ALA A 83 -14.81 -16.55 -14.22
CA ALA A 83 -15.03 -17.29 -15.47
C ALA A 83 -16.28 -16.83 -16.26
N ASP A 84 -17.28 -16.28 -15.56
CA ASP A 84 -18.54 -15.77 -16.14
C ASP A 84 -18.54 -14.25 -16.39
N SER A 85 -17.45 -13.57 -16.05
CA SER A 85 -17.40 -12.10 -16.10
C SER A 85 -16.68 -11.63 -17.37
N SER A 86 -17.32 -10.72 -18.09
CA SER A 86 -16.72 -10.00 -19.22
C SER A 86 -15.82 -8.84 -18.76
N ARG A 87 -15.78 -8.51 -17.48
CA ARG A 87 -15.00 -7.41 -16.92
C ARG A 87 -14.06 -7.91 -15.85
N ASP A 88 -12.80 -7.51 -15.99
CA ASP A 88 -11.78 -7.70 -14.98
C ASP A 88 -11.94 -6.68 -13.85
N GLN A 89 -11.76 -7.12 -12.60
CA GLN A 89 -11.62 -6.21 -11.47
C GLN A 89 -10.14 -5.92 -11.25
N ILE A 90 -9.76 -4.66 -11.32
CA ILE A 90 -8.37 -4.22 -11.20
C ILE A 90 -8.18 -3.53 -9.85
N PHE A 91 -7.18 -3.97 -9.11
CA PHE A 91 -6.76 -3.39 -7.84
C PHE A 91 -5.38 -2.79 -8.03
N GLU A 92 -5.31 -1.47 -8.08
CA GLU A 92 -4.05 -0.76 -8.23
C GLU A 92 -3.33 -0.62 -6.90
N ILE A 93 -2.02 -0.78 -6.92
CA ILE A 93 -1.14 -0.57 -5.78
C ILE A 93 -0.62 0.86 -5.84
N PRO A 94 -0.71 1.65 -4.76
CA PRO A 94 -0.27 3.03 -4.73
C PRO A 94 1.17 3.22 -5.20
N PRO A 95 1.48 4.33 -5.89
CA PRO A 95 2.83 4.61 -6.35
C PRO A 95 3.82 4.68 -5.17
N GLY A 96 5.04 4.22 -5.42
CA GLY A 96 6.10 4.14 -4.41
C GLY A 96 6.11 2.84 -3.61
N ILE A 97 5.06 2.02 -3.67
CA ILE A 97 5.04 0.68 -3.07
C ILE A 97 5.42 -0.34 -4.14
N ARG A 98 6.24 -1.32 -3.77
CA ARG A 98 6.68 -2.40 -4.65
C ARG A 98 6.34 -3.76 -4.06
N ILE A 99 5.98 -4.68 -4.93
CA ILE A 99 5.92 -6.10 -4.60
C ILE A 99 7.34 -6.65 -4.71
N ASN A 100 7.95 -6.99 -3.57
CA ASN A 100 9.31 -7.50 -3.52
C ASN A 100 9.38 -8.99 -3.81
N ARG A 101 8.42 -9.74 -3.24
CA ARG A 101 8.45 -11.20 -3.31
C ARG A 101 7.04 -11.76 -3.25
N ILE A 102 6.85 -12.84 -3.99
CA ILE A 102 5.64 -13.66 -3.94
C ILE A 102 6.06 -15.09 -3.64
N LEU A 103 5.55 -15.68 -2.56
CA LEU A 103 5.86 -17.04 -2.15
C LEU A 103 4.63 -17.95 -2.30
N PRO A 104 4.84 -19.25 -2.58
CA PRO A 104 6.09 -19.92 -2.85
C PRO A 104 6.77 -19.40 -4.12
N ALA A 105 8.09 -19.33 -4.11
CA ALA A 105 8.87 -18.96 -5.30
C ALA A 105 8.76 -20.09 -6.34
N LEU A 106 8.47 -19.74 -7.60
CA LEU A 106 8.40 -20.72 -8.69
C LEU A 106 9.72 -20.81 -9.46
N PHE A 107 10.47 -19.69 -9.55
CA PHE A 107 11.73 -19.59 -10.30
C PHE A 107 12.70 -18.61 -9.62
N LEU A 108 13.98 -18.63 -10.00
CA LEU A 108 15.05 -17.87 -9.35
C LEU A 108 15.07 -16.35 -9.60
N ASN A 109 14.24 -15.79 -10.51
CA ASN A 109 14.24 -14.36 -10.87
C ASN A 109 12.83 -13.77 -10.96
N GLU A 110 12.04 -13.87 -9.89
CA GLU A 110 10.60 -13.61 -9.91
C GLU A 110 10.13 -12.19 -9.58
N GLU A 111 11.01 -11.26 -9.28
CA GLU A 111 10.61 -9.91 -8.80
C GLU A 111 9.71 -9.12 -9.77
N LYS A 112 9.68 -9.51 -11.05
CA LYS A 112 8.87 -8.83 -12.08
C LYS A 112 7.96 -9.75 -12.89
N THR A 113 7.95 -11.05 -12.59
CA THR A 113 7.18 -12.03 -13.37
C THR A 113 5.73 -12.04 -12.92
N ASP A 114 4.82 -11.93 -13.87
CA ASP A 114 3.38 -12.04 -13.62
C ASP A 114 3.04 -13.40 -13.03
N ARG A 115 2.18 -13.41 -12.00
CA ARG A 115 1.79 -14.59 -11.26
C ARG A 115 0.32 -14.89 -11.45
N TYR A 116 0.04 -16.08 -11.96
CA TYR A 116 -1.32 -16.59 -12.14
C TYR A 116 -1.67 -17.59 -11.04
N LEU A 117 -2.81 -17.40 -10.42
CA LEU A 117 -3.38 -18.27 -9.42
C LEU A 117 -4.85 -18.51 -9.78
N ILE A 118 -5.35 -19.71 -9.53
CA ILE A 118 -6.77 -20.01 -9.69
C ILE A 118 -7.33 -20.37 -8.33
N VAL A 119 -8.41 -19.69 -7.98
CA VAL A 119 -9.18 -19.97 -6.76
C VAL A 119 -10.40 -20.76 -7.20
N TYR A 120 -10.53 -21.99 -6.70
CA TYR A 120 -11.67 -22.87 -6.96
C TYR A 120 -12.74 -22.73 -5.87
N PRO A 121 -14.02 -22.81 -6.23
CA PRO A 121 -15.10 -22.78 -5.25
C PRO A 121 -14.98 -23.97 -4.28
N ASN A 122 -15.15 -23.70 -3.00
CA ASN A 122 -15.01 -24.70 -1.90
C ASN A 122 -13.66 -25.44 -1.90
N GLY A 123 -12.67 -24.95 -2.67
CA GLY A 123 -11.32 -25.50 -2.71
C GLY A 123 -10.45 -25.00 -1.57
N ALA A 124 -9.34 -25.70 -1.32
CA ALA A 124 -8.33 -25.20 -0.40
C ALA A 124 -7.74 -23.88 -0.93
N PRO A 125 -7.66 -22.82 -0.11
CA PRO A 125 -7.05 -21.58 -0.52
C PRO A 125 -5.60 -21.78 -0.96
N PRO A 126 -5.14 -21.12 -2.02
CA PRO A 126 -3.77 -21.25 -2.47
C PRO A 126 -2.79 -20.74 -1.39
N GLN A 127 -1.68 -21.44 -1.21
CA GLN A 127 -0.61 -20.93 -0.36
C GLN A 127 0.00 -19.70 -1.05
N LEU A 128 -0.18 -18.54 -0.44
CA LEU A 128 0.30 -17.28 -1.00
C LEU A 128 0.79 -16.36 0.10
N VAL A 129 1.99 -15.83 -0.14
CA VAL A 129 2.55 -14.75 0.68
C VAL A 129 3.08 -13.68 -0.25
N ILE A 130 2.65 -12.45 -0.06
CA ILE A 130 3.08 -11.29 -0.82
C ILE A 130 3.82 -10.35 0.11
N GLU A 131 5.04 -9.98 -0.24
CA GLU A 131 5.87 -9.04 0.51
C GLU A 131 5.93 -7.71 -0.22
N LEU A 132 5.60 -6.64 0.49
CA LEU A 132 5.61 -5.26 0.00
C LEU A 132 6.68 -4.45 0.68
N SER A 133 7.24 -3.48 -0.05
CA SER A 133 8.13 -2.47 0.52
C SER A 133 7.74 -1.06 0.11
N ASN A 134 8.08 -0.10 0.96
CA ASN A 134 8.04 1.32 0.64
C ASN A 134 9.46 1.83 0.28
N PRO A 135 9.62 3.08 -0.22
CA PRO A 135 10.91 3.66 -0.56
C PRO A 135 11.89 3.77 0.62
N ARG A 136 11.37 3.75 1.85
CA ARG A 136 12.17 3.80 3.09
C ARG A 136 12.62 2.43 3.57
N GLY A 137 12.26 1.36 2.85
CA GLY A 137 12.62 -0.01 3.18
C GLY A 137 11.78 -0.64 4.30
N SER A 138 10.65 -0.03 4.69
CA SER A 138 9.68 -0.72 5.57
C SER A 138 8.99 -1.83 4.78
N LEU A 139 8.82 -2.99 5.44
CA LEU A 139 8.28 -4.20 4.83
C LEU A 139 6.95 -4.57 5.47
N ARG A 140 6.02 -5.04 4.65
CA ARG A 140 4.78 -5.71 5.08
C ARG A 140 4.57 -6.98 4.30
N GLN A 141 4.02 -7.96 4.99
CA GLN A 141 3.71 -9.26 4.43
C GLN A 141 2.20 -9.51 4.48
N ILE A 142 1.63 -9.92 3.38
CA ILE A 142 0.25 -10.38 3.28
C ILE A 142 0.32 -11.89 3.10
N LYS A 143 -0.21 -12.62 4.08
CA LYS A 143 -0.24 -14.09 4.07
C LYS A 143 -1.68 -14.56 3.95
N LEU A 144 -1.96 -15.39 2.96
CA LEU A 144 -3.23 -16.09 2.86
C LEU A 144 -3.18 -17.32 3.79
N ASP A 145 -4.14 -17.40 4.70
CA ASP A 145 -4.26 -18.53 5.61
C ASP A 145 -4.80 -19.75 4.83
N PRO A 146 -4.08 -20.87 4.77
CA PRO A 146 -4.46 -22.00 3.93
C PRO A 146 -5.67 -22.78 4.46
N ILE A 147 -6.09 -22.52 5.71
CA ILE A 147 -7.23 -23.20 6.34
C ILE A 147 -8.49 -22.33 6.22
N THR A 148 -8.38 -21.06 6.59
CA THR A 148 -9.53 -20.16 6.65
C THR A 148 -9.75 -19.36 5.37
N GLY A 149 -8.77 -19.30 4.47
CA GLY A 149 -8.81 -18.46 3.28
C GLY A 149 -8.73 -16.96 3.55
N VAL A 150 -8.50 -16.57 4.80
CA VAL A 150 -8.45 -15.15 5.17
C VAL A 150 -7.04 -14.60 4.96
N ALA A 151 -6.95 -13.49 4.24
CA ALA A 151 -5.70 -12.77 4.07
C ALA A 151 -5.36 -11.98 5.34
N LYS A 152 -4.22 -12.31 5.97
CA LYS A 152 -3.69 -11.63 7.15
C LYS A 152 -2.54 -10.73 6.75
N VAL A 153 -2.52 -9.50 7.28
CA VAL A 153 -1.43 -8.54 7.09
C VAL A 153 -0.52 -8.56 8.31
N LEU A 154 0.76 -8.77 8.09
CA LEU A 154 1.81 -8.82 9.11
C LEU A 154 2.83 -7.70 8.86
N ASP A 155 3.19 -6.98 9.91
CA ASP A 155 4.29 -6.03 9.87
C ASP A 155 5.60 -6.78 10.07
N LEU A 156 6.49 -6.71 9.09
CA LEU A 156 7.84 -7.21 9.23
C LEU A 156 8.69 -6.10 9.85
N VAL A 157 9.02 -6.25 11.12
CA VAL A 157 10.01 -5.39 11.75
C VAL A 157 11.35 -5.64 11.07
N LYS A 158 11.92 -4.61 10.44
CA LYS A 158 13.26 -4.67 9.89
C LYS A 158 14.22 -4.93 11.06
N ASN A 159 14.66 -6.17 11.24
CA ASN A 159 15.78 -6.44 12.13
C ASN A 159 16.97 -5.65 11.60
N ALA A 160 17.28 -4.52 12.25
CA ALA A 160 18.49 -3.77 12.02
C ALA A 160 19.66 -4.70 12.36
N LYS A 161 20.41 -5.06 11.34
CA LYS A 161 21.72 -5.65 11.48
C LYS A 161 22.75 -4.54 11.41
#